data_a277fffca32fe490db95488a247e1e18
#
_entry.id   a277fffca32fe490db95488a247e1e18
#
_cell.length_a   1.000
_cell.length_b   1.000
_cell.length_c   1.000
_cell.angle_alpha   90.00
_cell.angle_beta   90.00
_cell.angle_gamma   90.00
#
_symmetry.space_group_name_H-M   'P 1'
#
loop_
_entity.id
_entity.type
_entity.pdbx_description
1 polymer ?
#
loop_
_entity_poly.entity_id
_entity_poly.type
_entity_poly.pdbx_seq_one_letter_code
_entity_poly.pdbx_strand_id
1 'polypeptide(L)'
;SIRLFYRARTNAPSVTQLQDVVNIRNVLFPSVGNPDLLQDYTHSIIARYQFTNSAKRTSFFANLFLQNTQNYITNASYLITQDSAISSSIILRRGARLTKPVNLDGYWSARSFFTLGLPLNFMKSNLNLNAGVTYSKIPGLIDNVENTSNSYNYNVGAVIASNISEYVDFTVSYSANFNTIKNSIQPELNNNYFNHVASFQLNLLSKTGWLFQNDLNNQMYRGLTNGFNQDYWLWNMAVGKKFLKDQKGELRLSVFDLLKQNQAISRTATETYIEDVQNDVLQQYFMLTFTYKLRNFGSGAANKARRTQ
;
A
#
# COMPACT_ATOMS: atom_id res chain seq x y z
N SER A 1 18.31 20.83 2.99
CA SER A 1 19.33 19.87 2.50
C SER A 1 18.89 19.26 1.18
N ILE A 2 19.85 19.03 0.29
CA ILE A 2 19.67 18.26 -0.95
C ILE A 2 20.58 17.04 -0.85
N ARG A 3 20.06 15.85 -1.25
CA ARG A 3 20.83 14.62 -1.33
C ARG A 3 20.54 13.94 -2.65
N LEU A 4 21.57 13.52 -3.35
CA LEU A 4 21.49 12.77 -4.60
C LEU A 4 22.25 11.46 -4.44
N PHE A 5 21.61 10.35 -4.80
CA PHE A 5 22.20 9.02 -4.76
C PHE A 5 22.01 8.35 -6.12
N TYR A 6 23.06 7.73 -6.59
CA TYR A 6 23.01 6.78 -7.69
C TYR A 6 23.36 5.40 -7.15
N ARG A 7 22.61 4.40 -7.58
CA ARG A 7 22.84 2.99 -7.22
C ARG A 7 22.65 2.12 -8.45
N ALA A 8 23.60 1.24 -8.69
CA ALA A 8 23.48 0.14 -9.63
C ALA A 8 23.53 -1.20 -8.88
N ARG A 9 22.70 -2.15 -9.30
CA ARG A 9 22.68 -3.49 -8.72
C ARG A 9 22.22 -4.53 -9.73
N THR A 10 22.67 -5.77 -9.55
CA THR A 10 22.11 -6.95 -10.21
C THR A 10 21.14 -7.65 -9.27
N ASN A 11 20.08 -8.23 -9.82
CA ASN A 11 19.20 -9.13 -9.09
C ASN A 11 19.15 -10.47 -9.83
N ALA A 12 19.47 -11.54 -9.11
CA ALA A 12 19.37 -12.89 -9.66
C ALA A 12 17.89 -13.33 -9.74
N PRO A 13 17.50 -14.14 -10.72
CA PRO A 13 16.21 -14.81 -10.73
C PRO A 13 16.01 -15.64 -9.45
N SER A 14 14.77 -15.69 -8.97
CA SER A 14 14.42 -16.58 -7.85
C SER A 14 14.44 -18.04 -8.26
N VAL A 15 14.61 -18.94 -7.28
CA VAL A 15 14.56 -20.39 -7.52
C VAL A 15 13.28 -20.81 -8.23
N THR A 16 12.13 -20.25 -7.82
CA THR A 16 10.83 -20.53 -8.44
C THR A 16 10.77 -20.09 -9.91
N GLN A 17 11.42 -18.99 -10.26
CA GLN A 17 11.48 -18.52 -11.65
C GLN A 17 12.40 -19.40 -12.53
N LEU A 18 13.39 -20.07 -11.93
CA LEU A 18 14.32 -20.94 -12.66
C LEU A 18 13.84 -22.39 -12.76
N GLN A 19 12.91 -22.82 -11.90
CA GLN A 19 12.42 -24.20 -11.89
C GLN A 19 11.53 -24.49 -13.10
N ASP A 20 11.97 -25.38 -14.00
CA ASP A 20 11.16 -25.89 -15.12
C ASP A 20 10.13 -26.90 -14.64
N VAL A 21 9.29 -26.50 -13.68
CA VAL A 21 8.21 -27.31 -13.12
C VAL A 21 6.90 -26.58 -13.32
N VAL A 22 5.94 -27.24 -13.95
CA VAL A 22 4.63 -26.66 -14.22
C VAL A 22 3.79 -26.62 -12.94
N ASN A 23 3.34 -25.44 -12.57
CA ASN A 23 2.40 -25.21 -11.48
C ASN A 23 0.98 -25.10 -12.05
N ILE A 24 0.11 -26.04 -11.70
CA ILE A 24 -1.29 -26.13 -12.13
C ILE A 24 -2.28 -25.88 -10.98
N ARG A 25 -1.87 -25.23 -9.91
CA ARG A 25 -2.79 -24.87 -8.80
C ARG A 25 -4.00 -24.10 -9.30
N ASN A 26 -3.79 -23.24 -10.29
CA ASN A 26 -4.86 -22.64 -11.07
C ASN A 26 -4.79 -23.20 -12.48
N VAL A 27 -5.74 -24.05 -12.85
CA VAL A 27 -5.77 -24.74 -14.16
C VAL A 27 -6.02 -23.79 -15.34
N LEU A 28 -6.60 -22.60 -15.09
CA LEU A 28 -6.80 -21.57 -16.12
C LEU A 28 -5.57 -20.69 -16.31
N PHE A 29 -4.73 -20.58 -15.27
CA PHE A 29 -3.50 -19.78 -15.26
C PHE A 29 -2.32 -20.61 -14.75
N PRO A 30 -1.95 -21.67 -15.46
CA PRO A 30 -0.76 -22.44 -15.13
C PRO A 30 0.50 -21.59 -15.31
N SER A 31 1.55 -21.91 -14.57
CA SER A 31 2.85 -21.25 -14.70
C SER A 31 3.98 -22.24 -14.74
N VAL A 32 5.06 -21.88 -15.42
CA VAL A 32 6.29 -22.67 -15.51
C VAL A 32 7.48 -21.72 -15.35
N GLY A 33 8.56 -22.17 -14.71
CA GLY A 33 9.78 -21.39 -14.64
C GLY A 33 10.59 -21.43 -15.94
N ASN A 34 11.69 -20.71 -15.96
CA ASN A 34 12.60 -20.61 -17.10
C ASN A 34 14.06 -20.71 -16.62
N PRO A 35 14.73 -21.85 -16.84
CA PRO A 35 16.12 -22.01 -16.41
C PRO A 35 17.12 -21.10 -17.14
N ASP A 36 16.72 -20.57 -18.31
CA ASP A 36 17.58 -19.72 -19.15
C ASP A 36 17.54 -18.24 -18.77
N LEU A 37 16.87 -17.88 -17.65
CA LEU A 37 16.80 -16.50 -17.20
C LEU A 37 18.17 -15.93 -16.83
N LEU A 38 18.44 -14.75 -17.34
CA LEU A 38 19.57 -13.93 -16.96
C LEU A 38 19.21 -13.06 -15.75
N GLN A 39 20.22 -12.65 -15.01
CA GLN A 39 20.06 -11.63 -13.97
C GLN A 39 19.68 -10.27 -14.57
N ASP A 40 18.84 -9.53 -13.90
CA ASP A 40 18.57 -8.14 -14.27
C ASP A 40 19.66 -7.20 -13.76
N TYR A 41 19.81 -6.05 -14.42
CA TYR A 41 20.71 -4.98 -14.02
C TYR A 41 19.94 -3.67 -13.89
N THR A 42 19.83 -3.18 -12.64
CA THR A 42 19.01 -2.05 -12.27
C THR A 42 19.85 -0.82 -11.94
N HIS A 43 19.59 0.29 -12.63
CA HIS A 43 20.08 1.62 -12.31
C HIS A 43 19.00 2.40 -11.56
N SER A 44 19.37 3.06 -10.46
CA SER A 44 18.45 3.91 -9.69
C SER A 44 19.09 5.24 -9.35
N ILE A 45 18.34 6.32 -9.55
CA ILE A 45 18.67 7.67 -9.12
C ILE A 45 17.64 8.11 -8.09
N ILE A 46 18.12 8.58 -6.94
CA ILE A 46 17.27 9.06 -5.85
C ILE A 46 17.69 10.50 -5.53
N ALA A 47 16.79 11.44 -5.73
CA ALA A 47 16.98 12.83 -5.31
C ALA A 47 16.02 13.15 -4.16
N ARG A 48 16.56 13.70 -3.08
CA ARG A 48 15.79 14.12 -1.90
C ARG A 48 16.06 15.57 -1.59
N TYR A 49 15.01 16.34 -1.42
CA TYR A 49 15.05 17.69 -0.91
C TYR A 49 14.30 17.79 0.39
N GLN A 50 14.90 18.39 1.39
CA GLN A 50 14.27 18.65 2.68
C GLN A 50 14.54 20.10 3.09
N PHE A 51 13.46 20.78 3.39
CA PHE A 51 13.46 22.10 4.00
C PHE A 51 12.67 22.08 5.30
N THR A 52 13.20 22.69 6.35
CA THR A 52 12.51 22.83 7.64
C THR A 52 12.81 24.22 8.18
N ASN A 53 11.75 24.93 8.54
CA ASN A 53 11.83 26.20 9.24
C ASN A 53 11.22 26.04 10.65
N SER A 54 12.08 25.88 11.64
CA SER A 54 11.65 25.62 13.03
C SER A 54 10.91 26.82 13.64
N ALA A 55 11.28 28.05 13.26
CA ALA A 55 10.61 29.26 13.77
C ALA A 55 9.15 29.37 13.29
N LYS A 56 8.91 29.01 12.03
CA LYS A 56 7.57 29.00 11.41
C LYS A 56 6.87 27.64 11.54
N ARG A 57 7.56 26.60 12.06
CA ARG A 57 7.07 25.21 12.14
C ARG A 57 6.61 24.67 10.79
N THR A 58 7.26 25.10 9.71
CA THR A 58 6.96 24.63 8.35
C THR A 58 8.00 23.65 7.89
N SER A 59 7.58 22.63 7.16
CA SER A 59 8.48 21.67 6.54
C SER A 59 8.04 21.37 5.12
N PHE A 60 9.02 21.15 4.25
CA PHE A 60 8.78 20.66 2.90
C PHE A 60 9.74 19.52 2.61
N PHE A 61 9.20 18.43 2.12
CA PHE A 61 9.95 17.27 1.70
C PHE A 61 9.57 16.90 0.27
N ALA A 62 10.59 16.68 -0.58
CA ALA A 62 10.41 16.17 -1.92
C ALA A 62 11.34 14.99 -2.16
N ASN A 63 10.83 13.94 -2.78
CA ASN A 63 11.58 12.77 -3.18
C ASN A 63 11.30 12.47 -4.65
N LEU A 64 12.35 12.22 -5.43
CA LEU A 64 12.29 11.72 -6.79
C LEU A 64 13.08 10.43 -6.84
N PHE A 65 12.47 9.37 -7.36
CA PHE A 65 13.09 8.09 -7.60
C PHE A 65 12.90 7.73 -9.08
N LEU A 66 14.01 7.52 -9.77
CA LEU A 66 14.04 7.06 -11.16
C LEU A 66 14.74 5.71 -11.21
N GLN A 67 14.19 4.77 -11.94
CA GLN A 67 14.74 3.44 -12.14
C GLN A 67 14.62 3.00 -13.59
N ASN A 68 15.71 2.44 -14.11
CA ASN A 68 15.75 1.71 -15.36
C ASN A 68 16.35 0.32 -15.09
N THR A 69 15.79 -0.71 -15.70
CA THR A 69 16.30 -2.08 -15.54
C THR A 69 16.51 -2.69 -16.92
N GLN A 70 17.72 -3.17 -17.16
CA GLN A 70 18.12 -3.97 -18.31
C GLN A 70 17.92 -5.45 -17.98
N ASN A 71 17.61 -6.28 -18.99
CA ASN A 71 17.25 -7.70 -18.84
C ASN A 71 16.15 -7.90 -17.77
N TYR A 72 15.18 -6.98 -17.70
CA TYR A 72 14.12 -7.03 -16.72
C TYR A 72 13.38 -8.36 -16.77
N ILE A 73 13.28 -9.05 -15.62
CA ILE A 73 12.56 -10.33 -15.52
C ILE A 73 11.07 -10.00 -15.42
N THR A 74 10.35 -10.35 -16.45
CA THR A 74 8.91 -10.12 -16.62
C THR A 74 8.21 -11.40 -17.06
N ASN A 75 6.91 -11.33 -17.39
CA ASN A 75 6.15 -12.50 -17.77
C ASN A 75 5.85 -12.53 -19.27
N ALA A 76 5.93 -13.73 -19.84
CA ALA A 76 5.31 -14.08 -21.11
C ALA A 76 4.04 -14.89 -20.84
N SER A 77 2.94 -14.55 -21.51
CA SER A 77 1.65 -15.24 -21.42
C SER A 77 1.28 -15.85 -22.77
N TYR A 78 0.96 -17.14 -22.77
CA TYR A 78 0.65 -17.92 -23.95
C TYR A 78 -0.74 -18.53 -23.87
N LEU A 79 -1.61 -18.23 -24.82
CA LEU A 79 -2.93 -18.83 -24.90
C LEU A 79 -2.81 -20.28 -25.41
N ILE A 80 -3.33 -21.24 -24.65
CA ILE A 80 -3.40 -22.63 -25.05
C ILE A 80 -4.59 -22.81 -25.99
N THR A 81 -4.33 -22.99 -27.29
CA THR A 81 -5.35 -23.07 -28.33
C THR A 81 -5.93 -24.50 -28.52
N GLN A 82 -5.23 -25.52 -28.01
CA GLN A 82 -5.65 -26.92 -27.99
C GLN A 82 -5.07 -27.63 -26.77
N ASP A 83 -5.74 -28.68 -26.30
CA ASP A 83 -5.24 -29.48 -25.18
C ASP A 83 -3.82 -29.98 -25.49
N SER A 84 -2.88 -29.68 -24.60
CA SER A 84 -1.46 -30.00 -24.77
C SER A 84 -0.94 -30.73 -23.54
N ALA A 85 -0.43 -31.95 -23.74
CA ALA A 85 0.22 -32.70 -22.68
C ALA A 85 1.68 -32.21 -22.52
N ILE A 86 2.03 -31.70 -21.34
CA ILE A 86 3.40 -31.35 -20.98
C ILE A 86 4.13 -32.55 -20.39
N SER A 87 3.41 -33.44 -19.70
CA SER A 87 3.90 -34.69 -19.17
C SER A 87 2.78 -35.74 -19.17
N SER A 88 3.09 -36.98 -18.79
CA SER A 88 2.10 -38.05 -18.66
C SER A 88 0.97 -37.74 -17.69
N SER A 89 1.18 -36.79 -16.75
CA SER A 89 0.24 -36.42 -15.69
C SER A 89 -0.31 -35.00 -15.79
N ILE A 90 0.24 -34.16 -16.68
CA ILE A 90 -0.13 -32.73 -16.77
C ILE A 90 -0.59 -32.42 -18.18
N ILE A 91 -1.88 -32.07 -18.31
CA ILE A 91 -2.49 -31.60 -19.56
C ILE A 91 -2.93 -30.15 -19.36
N LEU A 92 -2.37 -29.25 -20.17
CA LEU A 92 -2.87 -27.90 -20.30
C LEU A 92 -4.14 -27.89 -21.16
N ARG A 93 -5.21 -27.34 -20.62
CA ARG A 93 -6.48 -27.32 -21.33
C ARG A 93 -6.57 -26.12 -22.26
N ARG A 94 -7.27 -26.32 -23.37
CA ARG A 94 -7.63 -25.25 -24.29
C ARG A 94 -8.29 -24.09 -23.53
N GLY A 95 -7.87 -22.87 -23.84
CA GLY A 95 -8.35 -21.66 -23.19
C GLY A 95 -7.58 -21.24 -21.94
N ALA A 96 -6.70 -22.13 -21.40
CA ALA A 96 -5.79 -21.75 -20.34
C ALA A 96 -4.71 -20.77 -20.85
N ARG A 97 -4.17 -19.93 -19.97
CA ARG A 97 -3.04 -19.04 -20.25
C ARG A 97 -1.82 -19.47 -19.44
N LEU A 98 -0.83 -20.03 -20.13
CA LEU A 98 0.44 -20.41 -19.53
C LEU A 98 1.32 -19.16 -19.34
N THR A 99 1.80 -18.92 -18.12
CA THR A 99 2.74 -17.85 -17.80
C THR A 99 4.15 -18.42 -17.63
N LYS A 100 5.14 -17.79 -18.29
CA LYS A 100 6.56 -18.12 -18.19
C LYS A 100 7.37 -16.85 -18.00
N PRO A 101 8.32 -16.76 -17.03
CA PRO A 101 9.19 -15.61 -16.89
C PRO A 101 10.20 -15.53 -18.04
N VAL A 102 10.46 -14.31 -18.51
CA VAL A 102 11.40 -13.99 -19.59
C VAL A 102 12.17 -12.71 -19.26
N ASN A 103 13.34 -12.53 -19.90
CA ASN A 103 14.06 -11.25 -19.82
C ASN A 103 13.66 -10.35 -20.97
N LEU A 104 13.26 -9.12 -20.69
CA LEU A 104 13.00 -8.07 -21.67
C LEU A 104 13.64 -6.77 -21.22
N ASP A 105 14.05 -5.96 -22.18
CA ASP A 105 14.49 -4.59 -21.92
C ASP A 105 13.32 -3.61 -21.90
N GLY A 106 13.57 -2.41 -21.43
CA GLY A 106 12.59 -1.31 -21.52
C GLY A 106 11.77 -1.05 -20.26
N TYR A 107 12.11 -1.68 -19.13
CA TYR A 107 11.50 -1.32 -17.86
C TYR A 107 11.95 0.05 -17.37
N TRP A 108 10.97 0.91 -17.05
CA TRP A 108 11.17 2.21 -16.42
C TRP A 108 10.20 2.42 -15.26
N SER A 109 10.69 3.06 -14.21
CA SER A 109 9.84 3.54 -13.12
C SER A 109 10.31 4.93 -12.69
N ALA A 110 9.36 5.85 -12.56
CA ALA A 110 9.58 7.18 -12.01
C ALA A 110 8.54 7.42 -10.91
N ARG A 111 9.00 7.82 -9.71
CA ARG A 111 8.13 8.14 -8.59
C ARG A 111 8.54 9.47 -8.00
N SER A 112 7.58 10.34 -7.80
CA SER A 112 7.77 11.58 -7.06
C SER A 112 6.79 11.64 -5.90
N PHE A 113 7.25 12.20 -4.79
CA PHE A 113 6.44 12.38 -3.60
C PHE A 113 6.81 13.70 -2.92
N PHE A 114 5.81 14.48 -2.60
CA PHE A 114 5.92 15.80 -1.98
C PHE A 114 5.09 15.83 -0.71
N THR A 115 5.63 16.40 0.35
CA THR A 115 4.91 16.67 1.60
C THR A 115 5.19 18.11 2.03
N LEU A 116 4.14 18.85 2.29
CA LEU A 116 4.19 20.19 2.86
C LEU A 116 3.52 20.17 4.23
N GLY A 117 4.29 20.41 5.29
CA GLY A 117 3.81 20.52 6.67
C GLY A 117 3.63 22.00 7.07
N LEU A 118 2.43 22.36 7.51
CA LEU A 118 2.04 23.70 7.92
C LEU A 118 1.40 23.67 9.32
N PRO A 119 1.71 24.61 10.23
CA PRO A 119 1.02 24.72 11.50
C PRO A 119 -0.35 25.40 11.32
N LEU A 120 -1.38 24.85 11.94
CA LEU A 120 -2.69 25.47 12.11
C LEU A 120 -2.82 25.99 13.55
N ASN A 121 -2.23 27.14 13.83
CA ASN A 121 -2.13 27.67 15.20
C ASN A 121 -3.50 27.91 15.87
N PHE A 122 -4.51 28.32 15.10
CA PHE A 122 -5.86 28.57 15.60
C PHE A 122 -6.55 27.30 16.11
N MET A 123 -6.16 26.11 15.60
CA MET A 123 -6.69 24.80 16.01
C MET A 123 -5.67 23.98 16.83
N LYS A 124 -4.49 24.53 17.14
CA LYS A 124 -3.37 23.80 17.75
C LYS A 124 -3.11 22.47 17.03
N SER A 125 -3.06 22.49 15.70
CA SER A 125 -2.97 21.31 14.86
C SER A 125 -1.89 21.51 13.80
N ASN A 126 -1.55 20.43 13.10
CA ASN A 126 -0.65 20.46 11.96
C ASN A 126 -1.40 19.97 10.73
N LEU A 127 -1.25 20.69 9.62
CA LEU A 127 -1.72 20.29 8.29
C LEU A 127 -0.55 19.73 7.50
N ASN A 128 -0.68 18.52 7.01
CA ASN A 128 0.23 17.93 6.05
C ASN A 128 -0.48 17.74 4.71
N LEU A 129 0.04 18.37 3.67
CA LEU A 129 -0.42 18.18 2.30
C LEU A 129 0.56 17.25 1.58
N ASN A 130 0.02 16.25 0.92
CA ASN A 130 0.77 15.24 0.20
C ASN A 130 0.36 15.24 -1.27
N ALA A 131 1.33 15.12 -2.17
CA ALA A 131 1.09 14.89 -3.59
C ALA A 131 2.15 13.94 -4.13
N GLY A 132 1.78 13.10 -5.08
CA GLY A 132 2.71 12.17 -5.70
C GLY A 132 2.29 11.80 -7.11
N VAL A 133 3.29 11.43 -7.91
CA VAL A 133 3.10 10.87 -9.25
C VAL A 133 4.00 9.65 -9.37
N THR A 134 3.41 8.54 -9.76
CA THR A 134 4.14 7.32 -10.11
C THR A 134 3.86 6.97 -11.56
N TYR A 135 4.91 6.75 -12.32
CA TYR A 135 4.87 6.19 -13.67
C TYR A 135 5.65 4.89 -13.68
N SER A 136 5.12 3.86 -14.33
CA SER A 136 5.86 2.66 -14.65
C SER A 136 5.57 2.20 -16.07
N LYS A 137 6.63 1.80 -16.77
CA LYS A 137 6.59 1.14 -18.06
C LYS A 137 7.10 -0.29 -17.87
N ILE A 138 6.22 -1.27 -18.06
CA ILE A 138 6.52 -2.69 -17.83
C ILE A 138 6.39 -3.41 -19.17
N PRO A 139 7.48 -3.95 -19.74
CA PRO A 139 7.43 -4.81 -20.92
C PRO A 139 6.93 -6.21 -20.53
N GLY A 140 6.25 -6.89 -21.42
CA GLY A 140 5.81 -8.28 -21.29
C GLY A 140 5.60 -8.90 -22.67
N LEU A 141 5.38 -10.21 -22.76
CA LEU A 141 5.04 -10.91 -24.00
C LEU A 141 3.64 -11.49 -23.90
N ILE A 142 2.84 -11.30 -24.95
CA ILE A 142 1.54 -11.95 -25.11
C ILE A 142 1.57 -12.67 -26.45
N ASP A 143 1.53 -14.00 -26.42
CA ASP A 143 1.60 -14.86 -27.59
C ASP A 143 2.79 -14.50 -28.53
N ASN A 144 3.98 -14.28 -27.93
CA ASN A 144 5.25 -13.86 -28.57
C ASN A 144 5.25 -12.42 -29.13
N VAL A 145 4.24 -11.61 -28.88
CA VAL A 145 4.22 -10.20 -29.26
C VAL A 145 4.52 -9.35 -28.02
N GLU A 146 5.45 -8.41 -28.14
CA GLU A 146 5.79 -7.51 -27.05
C GLU A 146 4.61 -6.58 -26.70
N ASN A 147 4.15 -6.65 -25.47
CA ASN A 147 3.20 -5.71 -24.88
C ASN A 147 3.94 -4.78 -23.91
N THR A 148 3.65 -3.51 -23.99
CA THR A 148 4.12 -2.54 -23.00
C THR A 148 2.93 -2.00 -22.20
N SER A 149 2.94 -2.24 -20.89
CA SER A 149 1.97 -1.66 -19.97
C SER A 149 2.53 -0.38 -19.36
N ASN A 150 1.86 0.74 -19.63
CA ASN A 150 2.18 2.03 -19.05
C ASN A 150 1.16 2.34 -17.96
N SER A 151 1.62 2.44 -16.72
CA SER A 151 0.80 2.76 -15.56
C SER A 151 1.13 4.14 -15.01
N TYR A 152 0.12 4.94 -14.79
CA TYR A 152 0.21 6.26 -14.17
C TYR A 152 -0.65 6.27 -12.91
N ASN A 153 -0.08 6.66 -11.79
CA ASN A 153 -0.81 6.90 -10.56
C ASN A 153 -0.55 8.33 -10.10
N TYR A 154 -1.61 9.08 -9.89
CA TYR A 154 -1.59 10.42 -9.29
C TYR A 154 -2.25 10.32 -7.93
N ASN A 155 -1.54 10.74 -6.91
CA ASN A 155 -1.99 10.67 -5.54
C ASN A 155 -1.98 12.08 -4.95
N VAL A 156 -3.06 12.42 -4.24
CA VAL A 156 -3.15 13.64 -3.46
C VAL A 156 -3.75 13.33 -2.09
N GLY A 157 -3.33 14.06 -1.07
CA GLY A 157 -3.85 13.86 0.27
C GLY A 157 -3.64 15.05 1.18
N ALA A 158 -4.45 15.12 2.22
CA ALA A 158 -4.35 16.09 3.29
C ALA A 158 -4.59 15.40 4.63
N VAL A 159 -3.81 15.76 5.64
CA VAL A 159 -3.96 15.25 7.00
C VAL A 159 -3.90 16.43 7.97
N ILE A 160 -4.95 16.60 8.78
CA ILE A 160 -4.96 17.52 9.91
C ILE A 160 -4.86 16.66 11.16
N ALA A 161 -3.76 16.80 11.90
CA ALA A 161 -3.54 16.08 13.15
C ALA A 161 -3.48 17.09 14.30
N SER A 162 -4.26 16.85 15.34
CA SER A 162 -4.31 17.72 16.51
C SER A 162 -3.08 17.56 17.39
N ASN A 163 -2.78 18.63 18.12
CA ASN A 163 -1.80 18.64 19.21
C ASN A 163 -2.36 19.53 20.34
N ILE A 164 -3.63 19.30 20.69
CA ILE A 164 -4.37 20.15 21.61
C ILE A 164 -3.96 19.85 23.04
N SER A 165 -4.04 18.59 23.46
CA SER A 165 -3.70 18.13 24.81
C SER A 165 -3.57 16.61 24.85
N GLU A 166 -3.09 16.07 25.97
CA GLU A 166 -3.10 14.63 26.26
C GLU A 166 -4.51 14.03 26.42
N TYR A 167 -5.53 14.89 26.55
CA TYR A 167 -6.92 14.50 26.78
C TYR A 167 -7.77 14.47 25.51
N VAL A 168 -7.38 15.24 24.50
CA VAL A 168 -8.13 15.38 23.24
C VAL A 168 -7.14 15.29 22.09
N ASP A 169 -7.29 14.27 21.29
CA ASP A 169 -6.54 14.05 20.07
C ASP A 169 -7.50 13.70 18.93
N PHE A 170 -7.36 14.37 17.79
CA PHE A 170 -8.11 14.05 16.59
C PHE A 170 -7.22 14.09 15.36
N THR A 171 -7.59 13.29 14.38
CA THR A 171 -7.00 13.29 13.04
C THR A 171 -8.11 13.26 12.00
N VAL A 172 -8.06 14.20 11.06
CA VAL A 172 -8.89 14.19 9.85
C VAL A 172 -7.96 13.99 8.67
N SER A 173 -8.23 13.00 7.84
CA SER A 173 -7.42 12.75 6.65
C SER A 173 -8.27 12.45 5.43
N TYR A 174 -7.74 12.83 4.29
CA TYR A 174 -8.27 12.49 2.98
C TYR A 174 -7.13 12.11 2.07
N SER A 175 -7.29 11.02 1.33
CA SER A 175 -6.38 10.64 0.26
C SER A 175 -7.16 10.18 -0.96
N ALA A 176 -6.69 10.55 -2.15
CA ALA A 176 -7.29 10.17 -3.41
C ALA A 176 -6.19 9.69 -4.38
N ASN A 177 -6.49 8.63 -5.12
CA ASN A 177 -5.61 8.04 -6.12
C ASN A 177 -6.35 7.91 -7.44
N PHE A 178 -5.75 8.45 -8.50
CA PHE A 178 -6.20 8.34 -9.87
C PHE A 178 -5.23 7.43 -10.62
N ASN A 179 -5.71 6.32 -11.11
CA ASN A 179 -4.90 5.31 -11.78
C ASN A 179 -5.31 5.19 -13.24
N THR A 180 -4.33 5.18 -14.12
CA THR A 180 -4.51 4.97 -15.56
C THR A 180 -3.54 3.90 -16.03
N ILE A 181 -4.04 2.84 -16.66
CA ILE A 181 -3.25 1.77 -17.26
C ILE A 181 -3.51 1.74 -18.75
N LYS A 182 -2.44 1.75 -19.56
CA LYS A 182 -2.49 1.69 -21.01
C LYS A 182 -1.57 0.59 -21.52
N ASN A 183 -2.12 -0.33 -22.30
CA ASN A 183 -1.42 -1.45 -22.93
C ASN A 183 -1.25 -1.19 -24.42
N SER A 184 -0.12 -1.60 -24.99
CA SER A 184 0.19 -1.33 -26.39
C SER A 184 -0.57 -2.19 -27.38
N ILE A 185 -0.83 -3.47 -27.05
CA ILE A 185 -1.47 -4.43 -27.96
C ILE A 185 -2.81 -4.98 -27.48
N GLN A 186 -3.21 -4.69 -26.22
CA GLN A 186 -4.50 -5.10 -25.66
C GLN A 186 -5.24 -3.88 -25.07
N PRO A 187 -5.82 -3.03 -25.94
CA PRO A 187 -6.56 -1.84 -25.46
C PRO A 187 -7.75 -2.18 -24.55
N GLU A 188 -8.29 -3.39 -24.65
CA GLU A 188 -9.35 -3.91 -23.76
C GLU A 188 -8.91 -4.06 -22.30
N LEU A 189 -7.59 -4.15 -22.04
CA LEU A 189 -7.01 -4.13 -20.72
C LEU A 189 -6.69 -2.70 -20.22
N ASN A 190 -6.93 -1.68 -21.05
CA ASN A 190 -6.79 -0.30 -20.60
C ASN A 190 -7.84 -0.02 -19.55
N ASN A 191 -7.42 0.59 -18.46
CA ASN A 191 -8.30 0.86 -17.34
C ASN A 191 -7.95 2.16 -16.65
N ASN A 192 -9.01 2.88 -16.27
CA ASN A 192 -8.94 4.05 -15.41
C ASN A 192 -9.74 3.75 -14.17
N TYR A 193 -9.13 3.79 -13.01
CA TYR A 193 -9.84 3.62 -11.76
C TYR A 193 -9.43 4.68 -10.75
N PHE A 194 -10.36 5.00 -9.89
CA PHE A 194 -10.22 5.97 -8.83
C PHE A 194 -10.52 5.31 -7.50
N ASN A 195 -9.72 5.63 -6.49
CA ASN A 195 -10.06 5.28 -5.12
C ASN A 195 -9.73 6.44 -4.17
N HIS A 196 -10.55 6.59 -3.14
CA HIS A 196 -10.27 7.49 -2.05
C HIS A 196 -10.53 6.85 -0.69
N VAL A 197 -9.88 7.44 0.31
CA VAL A 197 -10.15 7.19 1.73
C VAL A 197 -10.29 8.53 2.42
N ALA A 198 -11.42 8.73 3.09
CA ALA A 198 -11.65 9.84 4.03
C ALA A 198 -11.75 9.26 5.44
N SER A 199 -10.98 9.79 6.39
CA SER A 199 -10.91 9.27 7.75
C SER A 199 -11.11 10.37 8.78
N PHE A 200 -11.85 10.05 9.84
CA PHE A 200 -11.95 10.85 11.04
C PHE A 200 -11.69 9.99 12.28
N GLN A 201 -10.60 10.28 12.96
CA GLN A 201 -10.22 9.64 14.21
C GLN A 201 -10.35 10.64 15.35
N LEU A 202 -10.92 10.20 16.47
CA LEU A 202 -11.06 11.00 17.69
C LEU A 202 -10.73 10.13 18.90
N ASN A 203 -9.79 10.59 19.73
CA ASN A 203 -9.43 9.98 20.98
C ASN A 203 -9.66 10.97 22.11
N LEU A 204 -10.49 10.60 23.06
CA LEU A 204 -10.77 11.39 24.26
C LEU A 204 -10.31 10.60 25.49
N LEU A 205 -9.61 11.28 26.40
CA LEU A 205 -9.21 10.75 27.69
C LEU A 205 -9.63 11.73 28.79
N SER A 206 -10.45 11.29 29.73
CA SER A 206 -10.79 12.11 30.88
C SER A 206 -9.71 12.04 31.97
N LYS A 207 -9.63 13.05 32.82
CA LYS A 207 -8.76 13.06 34.02
C LYS A 207 -9.08 11.90 34.97
N THR A 208 -10.32 11.43 34.96
CA THR A 208 -10.77 10.29 35.79
C THR A 208 -10.49 8.94 35.15
N GLY A 209 -9.85 8.91 33.96
CA GLY A 209 -9.42 7.69 33.26
C GLY A 209 -10.48 7.09 32.33
N TRP A 210 -11.61 7.75 32.05
CA TRP A 210 -12.50 7.33 30.98
C TRP A 210 -11.85 7.62 29.62
N LEU A 211 -11.93 6.67 28.71
CA LEU A 211 -11.47 6.82 27.34
C LEU A 211 -12.64 6.58 26.37
N PHE A 212 -12.64 7.35 25.30
CA PHE A 212 -13.50 7.17 24.15
C PHE A 212 -12.65 7.25 22.90
N GLN A 213 -12.83 6.29 22.00
CA GLN A 213 -12.17 6.27 20.70
C GLN A 213 -13.23 6.12 19.62
N ASN A 214 -13.04 6.87 18.54
CA ASN A 214 -13.85 6.80 17.35
C ASN A 214 -12.94 6.78 16.15
N ASP A 215 -13.21 5.87 15.22
CA ASP A 215 -12.50 5.72 13.95
C ASP A 215 -13.55 5.50 12.86
N LEU A 216 -13.78 6.52 12.05
CA LEU A 216 -14.75 6.52 10.97
C LEU A 216 -14.02 6.71 9.65
N ASN A 217 -14.13 5.73 8.75
CA ASN A 217 -13.50 5.73 7.45
C ASN A 217 -14.54 5.53 6.36
N ASN A 218 -14.50 6.38 5.34
CA ASN A 218 -15.19 6.13 4.07
C ASN A 218 -14.16 5.66 3.05
N GLN A 219 -14.44 4.57 2.38
CA GLN A 219 -13.63 4.04 1.28
C GLN A 219 -14.48 3.91 0.04
N MET A 220 -13.98 4.44 -1.08
CA MET A 220 -14.66 4.35 -2.36
C MET A 220 -13.69 3.86 -3.44
N TYR A 221 -14.19 2.96 -4.28
CA TYR A 221 -13.52 2.47 -5.49
C TYR A 221 -14.46 2.62 -6.68
N ARG A 222 -13.98 3.23 -7.76
CA ARG A 222 -14.69 3.45 -9.01
C ARG A 222 -13.83 3.04 -10.19
N GLY A 223 -14.47 2.55 -11.27
CA GLY A 223 -13.77 2.08 -12.46
C GLY A 223 -13.21 0.66 -12.33
N LEU A 224 -13.68 -0.12 -11.36
CA LEU A 224 -13.40 -1.55 -11.26
C LEU A 224 -14.33 -2.32 -12.21
N THR A 225 -14.06 -3.61 -12.38
CA THR A 225 -14.94 -4.51 -13.15
C THR A 225 -16.37 -4.44 -12.62
N ASN A 226 -17.36 -4.67 -13.48
CA ASN A 226 -18.77 -4.61 -13.09
C ASN A 226 -19.06 -5.46 -11.85
N GLY A 227 -19.69 -4.83 -10.85
CA GLY A 227 -19.99 -5.47 -9.56
C GLY A 227 -18.94 -5.26 -8.47
N PHE A 228 -17.74 -4.74 -8.80
CA PHE A 228 -16.68 -4.51 -7.83
C PHE A 228 -16.51 -3.04 -7.40
N ASN A 229 -17.22 -2.10 -8.02
CA ASN A 229 -17.25 -0.72 -7.54
C ASN A 229 -17.86 -0.67 -6.14
N GLN A 230 -17.25 0.10 -5.25
CA GLN A 230 -17.64 0.17 -3.85
C GLN A 230 -17.64 1.58 -3.32
N ASP A 231 -18.49 1.79 -2.32
CA ASP A 231 -18.55 2.97 -1.49
C ASP A 231 -19.12 2.53 -0.15
N TYR A 232 -18.27 2.46 0.88
CA TYR A 232 -18.67 1.95 2.18
C TYR A 232 -18.02 2.72 3.33
N TRP A 233 -18.68 2.65 4.48
CA TRP A 233 -18.22 3.25 5.72
C TRP A 233 -17.79 2.17 6.70
N LEU A 234 -16.57 2.28 7.20
CA LEU A 234 -16.08 1.46 8.28
C LEU A 234 -16.05 2.30 9.57
N TRP A 235 -16.92 1.96 10.51
CA TRP A 235 -17.03 2.71 11.76
C TRP A 235 -16.70 1.82 12.95
N ASN A 236 -15.59 2.15 13.62
CA ASN A 236 -15.13 1.49 14.82
C ASN A 236 -15.21 2.45 16.00
N MET A 237 -15.63 1.96 17.15
CA MET A 237 -15.73 2.74 18.38
C MET A 237 -15.22 1.93 19.56
N ALA A 238 -14.72 2.62 20.58
CA ALA A 238 -14.41 2.01 21.86
C ALA A 238 -14.68 2.95 23.03
N VAL A 239 -15.15 2.38 24.12
CA VAL A 239 -15.28 3.04 25.41
C VAL A 239 -14.50 2.20 26.43
N GLY A 240 -13.75 2.86 27.28
CA GLY A 240 -12.97 2.16 28.28
C GLY A 240 -12.72 2.99 29.53
N LYS A 241 -12.18 2.32 30.54
CA LYS A 241 -11.82 2.90 31.81
C LYS A 241 -10.44 2.48 32.23
N LYS A 242 -9.57 3.45 32.50
CA LYS A 242 -8.32 3.21 33.19
C LYS A 242 -8.54 3.26 34.69
N PHE A 243 -7.99 2.30 35.41
CA PHE A 243 -8.17 2.14 36.85
C PHE A 243 -6.88 1.55 37.46
N LEU A 244 -6.88 1.25 38.76
CA LEU A 244 -5.74 0.92 39.59
C LEU A 244 -4.77 2.12 39.78
N LYS A 245 -3.85 1.94 40.72
CA LYS A 245 -2.81 2.93 41.00
C LYS A 245 -1.99 3.20 39.75
N ASP A 246 -1.72 4.47 39.44
CA ASP A 246 -0.99 4.93 38.26
C ASP A 246 -1.67 4.53 36.92
N GLN A 247 -2.98 4.30 36.94
CA GLN A 247 -3.79 3.89 35.75
C GLN A 247 -3.22 2.66 35.05
N LYS A 248 -2.69 1.70 35.81
CA LYS A 248 -2.05 0.49 35.27
C LYS A 248 -3.03 -0.52 34.67
N GLY A 249 -4.28 -0.53 35.11
CA GLY A 249 -5.35 -1.36 34.55
C GLY A 249 -6.18 -0.57 33.56
N GLU A 250 -6.58 -1.17 32.46
CA GLU A 250 -7.54 -0.63 31.50
C GLU A 250 -8.51 -1.72 31.09
N LEU A 251 -9.81 -1.43 31.18
CA LEU A 251 -10.87 -2.25 30.61
C LEU A 251 -11.51 -1.47 29.48
N ARG A 252 -11.60 -2.10 28.28
CA ARG A 252 -12.09 -1.49 27.06
C ARG A 252 -13.11 -2.38 26.39
N LEU A 253 -14.26 -1.82 26.05
CA LEU A 253 -15.24 -2.43 25.16
C LEU A 253 -15.13 -1.75 23.79
N SER A 254 -14.87 -2.52 22.76
CA SER A 254 -14.77 -2.06 21.38
C SER A 254 -15.86 -2.69 20.52
N VAL A 255 -16.39 -1.93 19.59
CA VAL A 255 -17.20 -2.40 18.48
C VAL A 255 -16.48 -2.11 17.18
N PHE A 256 -16.35 -3.12 16.35
CA PHE A 256 -15.76 -3.03 15.02
C PHE A 256 -16.85 -3.17 13.97
N ASP A 257 -16.72 -2.36 12.90
CA ASP A 257 -17.67 -2.33 11.79
C ASP A 257 -19.13 -2.18 12.26
N LEU A 258 -19.41 -1.09 12.99
CA LEU A 258 -20.74 -0.81 13.54
C LEU A 258 -21.84 -0.82 12.47
N LEU A 259 -21.52 -0.44 11.24
CA LEU A 259 -22.45 -0.35 10.11
C LEU A 259 -22.58 -1.66 9.31
N LYS A 260 -21.77 -2.69 9.60
CA LYS A 260 -21.74 -3.98 8.87
C LYS A 260 -21.45 -3.81 7.36
N GLN A 261 -20.55 -2.90 7.02
CA GLN A 261 -20.21 -2.58 5.64
C GLN A 261 -18.79 -3.00 5.26
N ASN A 262 -18.04 -3.64 6.17
CA ASN A 262 -16.67 -4.05 5.91
C ASN A 262 -16.59 -4.98 4.70
N GLN A 263 -15.68 -4.66 3.79
CA GLN A 263 -15.41 -5.41 2.57
C GLN A 263 -13.91 -5.40 2.32
N ALA A 264 -13.38 -6.47 1.72
CA ALA A 264 -12.00 -6.54 1.28
C ALA A 264 -11.94 -6.82 -0.21
N ILE A 265 -11.69 -5.76 -0.97
CA ILE A 265 -11.44 -5.86 -2.40
C ILE A 265 -10.03 -5.38 -2.68
N SER A 266 -9.33 -6.12 -3.52
CA SER A 266 -8.03 -5.75 -4.06
C SER A 266 -8.03 -5.88 -5.57
N ARG A 267 -7.37 -4.94 -6.26
CA ARG A 267 -7.10 -5.00 -7.69
C ARG A 267 -5.61 -5.23 -7.91
N THR A 268 -5.32 -6.23 -8.74
CA THR A 268 -3.98 -6.46 -9.30
C THR A 268 -4.04 -6.19 -10.80
N ALA A 269 -3.16 -5.33 -11.29
CA ALA A 269 -2.99 -5.09 -12.70
C ALA A 269 -1.54 -5.37 -13.07
N THR A 270 -1.35 -6.29 -13.98
CA THR A 270 -0.04 -6.70 -14.52
C THR A 270 0.04 -6.34 -16.00
N GLU A 271 1.16 -6.62 -16.61
CA GLU A 271 1.37 -6.48 -18.05
C GLU A 271 0.53 -7.44 -18.91
N THR A 272 -0.06 -8.46 -18.28
CA THR A 272 -0.78 -9.54 -18.98
C THR A 272 -2.23 -9.73 -18.54
N TYR A 273 -2.63 -9.24 -17.36
CA TYR A 273 -4.01 -9.37 -16.87
C TYR A 273 -4.38 -8.32 -15.83
N ILE A 274 -5.69 -8.14 -15.63
CA ILE A 274 -6.27 -7.39 -14.51
C ILE A 274 -7.12 -8.38 -13.70
N GLU A 275 -6.96 -8.37 -12.38
CA GLU A 275 -7.70 -9.23 -11.46
C GLU A 275 -8.31 -8.38 -10.34
N ASP A 276 -9.60 -8.55 -10.10
CA ASP A 276 -10.31 -8.02 -8.93
C ASP A 276 -10.66 -9.18 -8.00
N VAL A 277 -10.18 -9.14 -6.78
CA VAL A 277 -10.42 -10.17 -5.76
C VAL A 277 -11.23 -9.58 -4.62
N GLN A 278 -12.33 -10.23 -4.30
CA GLN A 278 -13.12 -9.96 -3.10
C GLN A 278 -12.94 -11.12 -2.12
N ASN A 279 -12.55 -10.80 -0.90
CA ASN A 279 -12.43 -11.76 0.18
C ASN A 279 -13.54 -11.56 1.22
N ASP A 280 -13.99 -12.66 1.80
CA ASP A 280 -14.86 -12.59 2.97
C ASP A 280 -14.08 -12.01 4.15
N VAL A 281 -14.70 -11.04 4.84
CA VAL A 281 -14.11 -10.39 5.99
C VAL A 281 -15.05 -10.47 7.19
N LEU A 282 -14.45 -10.45 8.38
CA LEU A 282 -15.22 -10.37 9.60
C LEU A 282 -15.97 -9.04 9.65
N GLN A 283 -17.29 -9.11 9.63
CA GLN A 283 -18.18 -7.97 9.84
C GLN A 283 -18.38 -7.73 11.33
N GLN A 284 -19.29 -6.87 11.69
CA GLN A 284 -19.53 -6.38 13.05
C GLN A 284 -19.23 -7.40 14.17
N TYR A 285 -18.32 -7.04 15.06
CA TYR A 285 -18.06 -7.81 16.28
C TYR A 285 -17.72 -6.88 17.45
N PHE A 286 -17.91 -7.43 18.66
CA PHE A 286 -17.59 -6.74 19.90
C PHE A 286 -16.41 -7.43 20.57
N MET A 287 -15.53 -6.63 21.19
CA MET A 287 -14.38 -7.15 21.90
C MET A 287 -14.22 -6.47 23.25
N LEU A 288 -14.15 -7.25 24.30
CA LEU A 288 -13.80 -6.78 25.64
C LEU A 288 -12.32 -7.07 25.87
N THR A 289 -11.56 -6.01 26.13
CA THR A 289 -10.10 -6.11 26.32
C THR A 289 -9.74 -5.63 27.72
N PHE A 290 -8.99 -6.45 28.46
CA PHE A 290 -8.33 -6.05 29.69
C PHE A 290 -6.82 -5.91 29.45
N THR A 291 -6.27 -4.75 29.81
CA THR A 291 -4.84 -4.47 29.69
C THR A 291 -4.27 -4.12 31.05
N TYR A 292 -3.17 -4.77 31.44
CA TYR A 292 -2.43 -4.43 32.65
C TYR A 292 -0.97 -4.08 32.31
N LYS A 293 -0.53 -2.88 32.72
CA LYS A 293 0.84 -2.39 32.49
C LYS A 293 1.77 -2.85 33.62
N LEU A 294 2.62 -3.82 33.37
CA LEU A 294 3.55 -4.38 34.33
C LEU A 294 4.72 -3.44 34.69
N ARG A 295 5.14 -2.56 33.77
CA ARG A 295 6.22 -1.61 33.97
C ARG A 295 5.82 -0.21 33.52
N ASN A 296 6.07 0.78 34.39
CA ASN A 296 6.22 2.17 33.97
C ASN A 296 7.69 2.38 33.69
N PHE A 297 8.08 2.60 32.44
CA PHE A 297 9.37 3.23 32.12
C PHE A 297 9.21 4.73 32.44
N GLY A 298 9.21 5.06 33.72
CA GLY A 298 9.16 6.46 34.15
C GLY A 298 10.48 7.14 33.78
N SER A 299 10.41 8.36 33.33
CA SER A 299 11.49 9.32 33.06
C SER A 299 12.44 9.60 34.25
N GLY A 300 12.43 8.78 35.30
CA GLY A 300 13.17 8.95 36.54
C GLY A 300 14.66 8.59 36.48
N ALA A 301 15.14 7.90 35.44
CA ALA A 301 16.56 7.52 35.37
C ALA A 301 17.47 8.60 34.74
N ALA A 302 16.93 9.50 33.93
CA ALA A 302 17.72 10.54 33.26
C ALA A 302 18.11 11.74 34.20
N ASN A 303 17.38 11.95 35.30
CA ASN A 303 17.63 13.06 36.20
C ASN A 303 18.62 12.74 37.35
N LYS A 304 18.95 11.48 37.60
CA LYS A 304 19.97 11.14 38.64
C LYS A 304 21.42 11.24 38.13
N ALA A 305 21.65 11.07 36.83
CA ALA A 305 23.00 11.19 36.26
C ALA A 305 23.49 12.62 36.08
N ARG A 306 22.63 13.64 36.22
CA ARG A 306 23.01 15.07 36.10
C ARG A 306 23.32 15.78 37.42
N ARG A 307 23.24 15.08 38.56
CA ARG A 307 23.53 15.67 39.91
C ARG A 307 24.85 15.20 40.52
N THR A 308 25.68 14.48 39.79
CA THR A 308 27.01 13.99 40.27
C THR A 308 28.11 14.26 39.23
N GLN A 309 28.10 15.46 38.65
CA GLN A 309 29.30 16.06 38.01
C GLN A 309 29.38 17.51 38.42
#